data_a45da11fc29990bc466f6b0bbdaf3e7e
#
_entry.id   a45da11fc29990bc466f6b0bbdaf3e7e
#
_cell.length_a   1.000
_cell.length_b   1.000
_cell.length_c   1.000
_cell.angle_alpha   90.00
_cell.angle_beta   90.00
_cell.angle_gamma   90.00
#
_symmetry.space_group_name_H-M   'P 1'
#
loop_
_entity.id
_entity.type
_entity.pdbx_description
1 polymer ?
#
loop_
_entity_poly.entity_id
_entity_poly.type
_entity_poly.pdbx_seq_one_letter_code
_entity_poly.pdbx_strand_id
1 'polypeptide(L)'
;MRRPVIILLSLLLLSASMFAESGLPIIEVKADRTMIYPQRMELTGEETLMDILQMVPDLMIAGYEDVISNYNLRIDNCPLNGDTRLILSQMKAKDIAKIQVCDNTGVQKGTIGMARVLDINMKMPDALNGFVEGQGGFGKEVAGIGAVNALYGSKSTDLYANASYRHQEGNKEYLTLHMTNRFDDRNKLLTYFTQQYLDQPNGMSRKVMGRARYFHTFNDLGTELLLVGGYQYASDWSSSSKLPLCIAELNTPLFTKQLAMTLGFEGDFQMTSQKNTDQSCDVFNYDIYLQFTYALPKWRFTVGNRVMFYERKKKEGTISQKRSDTRDNANACVIFVPDHRNQIQLGYYRKYFNPAMTEAVFEDRSIHQMKLAYAYSRQKLTVQTEADYYMIEGGENLTELAASAYWKTKGLSLVGGSNLYIAKSGTSASIRFAPTAYLPHAWQIAMQVVYYTKNFSKREATGVPVYGCLSVNKQFGRHWNVGIDWHDMFDAFCSDATVNRHAANVKLQYRF
;
A
#
# COMPACT_ATOMS: atom_id res chain seq x y z
N MET A 1 -5.58 -33.37 -11.19
CA MET A 1 -5.60 -32.00 -10.64
C MET A 1 -6.99 -31.38 -10.36
N ARG A 2 -8.11 -31.89 -10.84
CA ARG A 2 -9.47 -31.28 -10.63
C ARG A 2 -10.10 -31.54 -9.24
N ARG A 3 -9.78 -32.61 -8.55
CA ARG A 3 -10.42 -33.02 -7.28
C ARG A 3 -10.05 -32.16 -6.05
N PRO A 4 -8.79 -31.74 -5.80
CA PRO A 4 -8.47 -30.97 -4.61
C PRO A 4 -9.04 -29.52 -4.62
N VAL A 5 -9.18 -28.92 -5.79
CA VAL A 5 -9.75 -27.57 -5.93
C VAL A 5 -11.24 -27.55 -5.60
N ILE A 6 -11.97 -28.59 -6.02
CA ILE A 6 -13.42 -28.74 -5.74
C ILE A 6 -13.65 -29.00 -4.24
N ILE A 7 -12.79 -29.77 -3.58
CA ILE A 7 -12.87 -30.04 -2.14
C ILE A 7 -12.57 -28.76 -1.34
N LEU A 8 -11.58 -27.96 -1.76
CA LEU A 8 -11.28 -26.68 -1.10
C LEU A 8 -12.41 -25.67 -1.27
N LEU A 9 -13.00 -25.58 -2.46
CA LEU A 9 -14.19 -24.72 -2.72
C LEU A 9 -15.42 -25.18 -1.92
N SER A 10 -15.66 -26.50 -1.81
CA SER A 10 -16.80 -27.02 -1.07
C SER A 10 -16.63 -26.90 0.46
N LEU A 11 -15.42 -27.01 1.01
CA LEU A 11 -15.13 -26.72 2.41
C LEU A 11 -15.29 -25.23 2.74
N LEU A 12 -14.88 -24.33 1.85
CA LEU A 12 -15.10 -22.89 1.98
C LEU A 12 -16.57 -22.50 1.93
N LEU A 13 -17.37 -23.14 1.08
CA LEU A 13 -18.81 -22.88 0.97
C LEU A 13 -19.62 -23.43 2.17
N LEU A 14 -19.20 -24.55 2.75
CA LEU A 14 -19.84 -25.16 3.93
C LEU A 14 -19.57 -24.37 5.22
N SER A 15 -18.44 -23.69 5.35
CA SER A 15 -18.15 -22.87 6.53
C SER A 15 -18.94 -21.56 6.59
N ALA A 16 -19.49 -21.11 5.48
CA ALA A 16 -20.18 -19.82 5.36
C ALA A 16 -21.60 -19.80 5.97
N SER A 17 -22.19 -20.96 6.28
CA SER A 17 -23.62 -21.04 6.67
C SER A 17 -23.93 -20.98 8.17
N MET A 18 -22.93 -20.96 9.06
CA MET A 18 -23.17 -21.32 10.47
C MET A 18 -23.36 -20.20 11.50
N PHE A 19 -23.26 -18.89 11.21
CA PHE A 19 -23.38 -17.88 12.29
C PHE A 19 -24.08 -16.58 11.88
N ALA A 20 -25.14 -16.17 12.59
CA ALA A 20 -25.88 -14.93 12.38
C ALA A 20 -25.56 -13.89 13.47
N GLU A 21 -24.82 -12.81 13.14
CA GLU A 21 -24.70 -11.59 13.93
C GLU A 21 -24.66 -10.35 13.03
N SER A 22 -25.26 -9.23 13.47
CA SER A 22 -25.36 -7.98 12.72
C SER A 22 -24.13 -7.09 13.00
N GLY A 23 -23.29 -6.88 12.03
CA GLY A 23 -22.16 -5.95 12.11
C GLY A 23 -21.70 -5.49 10.73
N LEU A 24 -21.14 -4.28 10.64
CA LEU A 24 -20.56 -3.77 9.41
C LEU A 24 -19.30 -4.57 9.05
N PRO A 25 -19.03 -4.84 7.76
CA PRO A 25 -17.88 -5.63 7.35
C PRO A 25 -16.56 -4.91 7.67
N ILE A 26 -15.55 -5.66 8.10
CA ILE A 26 -14.18 -5.15 8.30
C ILE A 26 -13.56 -4.77 6.96
N ILE A 27 -13.84 -5.56 5.93
CA ILE A 27 -13.35 -5.39 4.56
C ILE A 27 -14.55 -5.18 3.64
N GLU A 28 -14.50 -4.14 2.84
CA GLU A 28 -15.51 -3.82 1.83
C GLU A 28 -14.84 -3.73 0.46
N VAL A 29 -15.17 -4.63 -0.44
CA VAL A 29 -14.67 -4.60 -1.82
C VAL A 29 -15.50 -3.62 -2.64
N LYS A 30 -14.84 -2.67 -3.30
CA LYS A 30 -15.42 -1.73 -4.28
C LYS A 30 -14.91 -2.04 -5.67
N ALA A 31 -15.50 -1.41 -6.68
CA ALA A 31 -15.19 -1.69 -8.08
C ALA A 31 -13.70 -1.50 -8.43
N ASP A 32 -13.02 -0.61 -7.75
CA ASP A 32 -11.65 -0.19 -8.05
C ASP A 32 -10.69 -0.42 -6.88
N ARG A 33 -11.19 -0.81 -5.71
CA ARG A 33 -10.40 -0.94 -4.48
C ARG A 33 -11.04 -1.80 -3.42
N THR A 34 -10.22 -2.34 -2.55
CA THR A 34 -10.64 -2.94 -1.28
C THR A 34 -10.47 -1.91 -0.16
N MET A 35 -11.51 -1.74 0.65
CA MET A 35 -11.52 -0.84 1.81
C MET A 35 -11.38 -1.67 3.09
N ILE A 36 -10.44 -1.34 3.94
CA ILE A 36 -10.19 -1.97 5.22
C ILE A 36 -10.47 -0.94 6.31
N TYR A 37 -11.26 -1.30 7.30
CA TYR A 37 -11.65 -0.43 8.40
C TYR A 37 -11.05 -0.94 9.73
N PRO A 38 -9.86 -0.46 10.15
CA PRO A 38 -9.22 -0.90 11.39
C PRO A 38 -10.11 -0.77 12.61
N GLN A 39 -10.94 0.28 12.67
CA GLN A 39 -11.86 0.54 13.78
C GLN A 39 -12.91 -0.57 14.00
N ARG A 40 -13.16 -1.40 12.98
CA ARG A 40 -14.09 -2.53 13.04
C ARG A 40 -13.39 -3.84 13.43
N MET A 41 -12.06 -3.82 13.59
CA MET A 41 -11.23 -5.01 13.87
C MET A 41 -11.15 -5.35 15.37
N GLU A 42 -11.80 -4.63 16.29
CA GLU A 42 -11.69 -4.81 17.76
C GLU A 42 -10.22 -4.87 18.21
N LEU A 43 -9.45 -3.86 17.87
CA LEU A 43 -8.04 -3.75 18.21
C LEU A 43 -7.86 -3.21 19.63
N THR A 44 -6.71 -3.48 20.24
CA THR A 44 -6.33 -2.91 21.54
C THR A 44 -6.00 -1.41 21.43
N GLY A 45 -5.74 -0.93 20.22
CA GLY A 45 -5.32 0.44 19.91
C GLY A 45 -3.81 0.63 19.93
N GLU A 46 -3.06 -0.43 20.26
CA GLU A 46 -1.60 -0.43 20.29
C GLU A 46 -0.98 -1.00 19.01
N GLU A 47 -1.79 -1.70 18.25
CA GLU A 47 -1.35 -2.26 16.98
C GLU A 47 -0.84 -1.16 16.04
N THR A 48 0.23 -1.46 15.35
CA THR A 48 0.80 -0.61 14.30
C THR A 48 0.06 -0.82 12.98
N LEU A 49 0.27 0.06 12.01
CA LEU A 49 -0.19 -0.15 10.66
C LEU A 49 0.31 -1.50 10.11
N MET A 50 1.56 -1.85 10.39
CA MET A 50 2.12 -3.12 9.95
C MET A 50 1.37 -4.32 10.52
N ASP A 51 1.01 -4.27 11.81
CA ASP A 51 0.21 -5.33 12.45
C ASP A 51 -1.15 -5.48 11.75
N ILE A 52 -1.81 -4.36 11.40
CA ILE A 52 -3.07 -4.39 10.64
C ILE A 52 -2.88 -4.99 9.26
N LEU A 53 -1.86 -4.56 8.52
CA LEU A 53 -1.60 -5.07 7.19
C LEU A 53 -1.32 -6.57 7.21
N GLN A 54 -0.66 -7.04 8.24
CA GLN A 54 -0.44 -8.47 8.46
C GLN A 54 -1.73 -9.23 8.84
N MET A 55 -2.68 -8.58 9.48
CA MET A 55 -3.98 -9.17 9.83
C MET A 55 -4.94 -9.24 8.66
N VAL A 56 -4.69 -8.48 7.59
CA VAL A 56 -5.56 -8.49 6.40
C VAL A 56 -5.18 -9.66 5.50
N PRO A 57 -6.08 -10.61 5.30
CA PRO A 57 -5.79 -11.84 4.55
C PRO A 57 -5.31 -11.58 3.13
N ASP A 58 -6.02 -10.68 2.43
CA ASP A 58 -5.80 -10.37 1.01
C ASP A 58 -4.39 -9.83 0.70
N LEU A 59 -3.77 -9.16 1.67
CA LEU A 59 -2.49 -8.52 1.43
C LEU A 59 -1.31 -9.48 1.42
N MET A 60 -1.43 -10.64 2.07
CA MET A 60 -0.37 -11.67 2.17
C MET A 60 1.00 -11.09 2.57
N ILE A 61 0.99 -10.04 3.40
CA ILE A 61 2.20 -9.36 3.85
C ILE A 61 2.83 -10.14 4.98
N ALA A 62 4.04 -10.66 4.77
CA ALA A 62 4.83 -11.33 5.80
C ALA A 62 5.71 -10.35 6.56
N GLY A 63 6.33 -9.40 5.87
CA GLY A 63 7.25 -8.44 6.45
C GLY A 63 7.26 -7.10 5.73
N TYR A 64 8.07 -6.18 6.21
CA TYR A 64 8.20 -4.85 5.61
C TYR A 64 8.65 -4.89 4.16
N GLU A 65 9.49 -5.86 3.81
CA GLU A 65 10.00 -6.04 2.45
C GLU A 65 8.89 -6.37 1.45
N ASP A 66 7.86 -7.11 1.88
CA ASP A 66 6.71 -7.40 1.03
C ASP A 66 5.91 -6.14 0.73
N VAL A 67 5.78 -5.25 1.72
CA VAL A 67 5.11 -3.95 1.52
C VAL A 67 5.91 -3.09 0.57
N ILE A 68 7.22 -2.95 0.81
CA ILE A 68 8.10 -2.09 0.00
C ILE A 68 8.14 -2.55 -1.46
N SER A 69 8.20 -3.86 -1.69
CA SER A 69 8.38 -4.40 -3.04
C SER A 69 7.08 -4.62 -3.82
N ASN A 70 5.94 -4.79 -3.13
CA ASN A 70 4.67 -5.14 -3.78
C ASN A 70 3.66 -4.00 -3.79
N TYR A 71 3.89 -2.93 -3.00
CA TYR A 71 2.92 -1.87 -2.83
C TYR A 71 3.53 -0.48 -3.06
N ASN A 72 2.78 0.34 -3.77
CA ASN A 72 3.02 1.77 -3.86
C ASN A 72 2.28 2.45 -2.71
N LEU A 73 3.02 2.82 -1.67
CA LEU A 73 2.44 3.37 -0.44
C LEU A 73 2.07 4.83 -0.60
N ARG A 74 0.90 5.18 -0.06
CA ARG A 74 0.38 6.55 0.02
C ARG A 74 -0.20 6.83 1.39
N ILE A 75 -0.13 8.08 1.83
CA ILE A 75 -0.88 8.61 2.97
C ILE A 75 -1.79 9.71 2.43
N ASP A 76 -3.10 9.56 2.63
CA ASP A 76 -4.12 10.48 2.14
C ASP A 76 -3.93 10.82 0.65
N ASN A 77 -3.69 9.79 -0.18
CA ASN A 77 -3.36 9.87 -1.61
C ASN A 77 -2.01 10.54 -1.95
N CYS A 78 -1.18 10.89 -1.00
CA CYS A 78 0.17 11.41 -1.26
C CYS A 78 1.18 10.27 -1.19
N PRO A 79 2.04 10.06 -2.21
CA PRO A 79 3.06 9.03 -2.18
C PRO A 79 3.95 9.16 -0.95
N LEU A 80 4.20 8.03 -0.31
CA LEU A 80 5.08 7.98 0.84
C LEU A 80 6.54 8.07 0.36
N ASN A 81 7.21 9.13 0.77
CA ASN A 81 8.64 9.28 0.57
C ASN A 81 9.33 9.15 1.92
N GLY A 82 10.14 8.12 2.10
CA GLY A 82 10.84 7.92 3.36
C GLY A 82 11.17 6.46 3.60
N ASP A 83 11.71 6.17 4.78
CA ASP A 83 11.89 4.80 5.24
C ASP A 83 10.51 4.20 5.54
N THR A 84 10.00 3.49 4.58
CA THR A 84 8.70 2.81 4.67
C THR A 84 8.61 1.93 5.91
N ARG A 85 9.67 1.21 6.24
CA ARG A 85 9.74 0.33 7.42
C ARG A 85 9.50 1.12 8.70
N LEU A 86 10.20 2.24 8.85
CA LEU A 86 10.08 3.12 10.00
C LEU A 86 8.66 3.69 10.11
N ILE A 87 8.13 4.22 9.02
CA ILE A 87 6.79 4.84 9.01
C ILE A 87 5.70 3.81 9.33
N LEU A 88 5.74 2.63 8.71
CA LEU A 88 4.76 1.56 8.97
C LEU A 88 4.78 1.08 10.42
N SER A 89 5.96 1.06 11.06
CA SER A 89 6.09 0.64 12.46
C SER A 89 5.59 1.68 13.46
N GLN A 90 5.47 2.93 13.06
CA GLN A 90 5.10 4.05 13.93
C GLN A 90 3.63 4.45 13.83
N MET A 91 3.00 4.24 12.68
CA MET A 91 1.58 4.54 12.49
C MET A 91 0.73 3.58 13.33
N LYS A 92 -0.12 4.11 14.20
CA LYS A 92 -0.99 3.29 15.04
C LYS A 92 -2.35 3.05 14.40
N ALA A 93 -2.90 1.87 14.63
CA ALA A 93 -4.21 1.46 14.16
C ALA A 93 -5.32 2.44 14.50
N LYS A 94 -5.30 2.97 15.72
CA LYS A 94 -6.30 3.93 16.22
C LYS A 94 -6.30 5.25 15.44
N ASP A 95 -5.15 5.63 14.87
CA ASP A 95 -4.95 6.89 14.13
C ASP A 95 -5.31 6.74 12.64
N ILE A 96 -5.70 5.52 12.21
CA ILE A 96 -6.05 5.21 10.84
C ILE A 96 -7.58 5.15 10.70
N ALA A 97 -8.12 5.98 9.82
CA ALA A 97 -9.55 5.97 9.52
C ALA A 97 -9.93 4.77 8.64
N LYS A 98 -9.15 4.51 7.60
CA LYS A 98 -9.32 3.41 6.65
C LYS A 98 -8.05 3.19 5.85
N ILE A 99 -7.89 1.99 5.33
CA ILE A 99 -6.83 1.63 4.38
C ILE A 99 -7.52 1.26 3.07
N GLN A 100 -7.04 1.81 1.96
CA GLN A 100 -7.52 1.49 0.62
C GLN A 100 -6.45 0.70 -0.11
N VAL A 101 -6.79 -0.50 -0.55
CA VAL A 101 -5.94 -1.32 -1.41
C VAL A 101 -6.49 -1.25 -2.81
N CYS A 102 -5.75 -0.64 -3.71
CA CYS A 102 -6.13 -0.56 -5.11
C CYS A 102 -5.26 -1.54 -5.90
N ASP A 103 -5.81 -2.70 -6.24
CA ASP A 103 -5.17 -3.68 -7.11
C ASP A 103 -5.09 -3.15 -8.53
N ASN A 104 -6.12 -2.41 -8.85
CA ASN A 104 -6.25 -1.69 -10.08
C ASN A 104 -6.56 -0.26 -9.74
N THR A 105 -5.67 0.63 -10.07
CA THR A 105 -5.79 2.04 -9.73
C THR A 105 -6.91 2.73 -10.47
N GLY A 106 -7.69 1.98 -11.27
CA GLY A 106 -8.66 2.56 -12.16
C GLY A 106 -8.00 3.56 -13.12
N VAL A 107 -8.78 4.39 -13.77
CA VAL A 107 -8.23 5.44 -14.63
C VAL A 107 -7.69 6.64 -13.83
N GLN A 108 -8.13 6.82 -12.58
CA GLN A 108 -7.76 7.96 -11.73
C GLN A 108 -6.31 7.90 -11.21
N LYS A 109 -5.74 6.72 -11.09
CA LYS A 109 -4.39 6.55 -10.53
C LYS A 109 -3.54 5.78 -11.52
N GLY A 110 -2.73 6.47 -12.30
CA GLY A 110 -1.74 5.82 -13.15
C GLY A 110 -0.83 4.95 -12.28
N THR A 111 -0.88 3.64 -12.43
CA THR A 111 0.12 2.75 -11.87
C THR A 111 1.03 2.26 -12.94
N ILE A 112 2.30 2.33 -12.62
CA ILE A 112 3.35 1.71 -13.40
C ILE A 112 3.55 0.32 -12.83
N GLY A 113 3.39 -0.72 -13.67
CA GLY A 113 3.66 -2.09 -13.28
C GLY A 113 2.50 -2.80 -12.55
N MET A 114 2.84 -3.92 -11.91
CA MET A 114 1.91 -4.79 -11.19
C MET A 114 1.73 -4.42 -9.71
N ALA A 115 2.46 -3.40 -9.22
CA ALA A 115 2.40 -2.99 -7.83
C ALA A 115 1.01 -2.45 -7.46
N ARG A 116 0.47 -2.97 -6.37
CA ARG A 116 -0.77 -2.50 -5.76
C ARG A 116 -0.56 -1.12 -5.12
N VAL A 117 -1.57 -0.28 -5.08
CA VAL A 117 -1.51 0.96 -4.30
C VAL A 117 -2.14 0.73 -2.93
N LEU A 118 -1.40 1.02 -1.89
CA LEU A 118 -1.84 1.01 -0.51
C LEU A 118 -1.95 2.46 -0.02
N ASP A 119 -3.19 2.97 0.09
CA ASP A 119 -3.45 4.34 0.51
C ASP A 119 -4.04 4.35 1.93
N ILE A 120 -3.31 4.93 2.86
CA ILE A 120 -3.64 4.99 4.28
C ILE A 120 -4.29 6.34 4.57
N ASN A 121 -5.55 6.33 4.97
CA ASN A 121 -6.23 7.55 5.36
C ASN A 121 -6.18 7.71 6.87
N MET A 122 -5.62 8.83 7.33
CA MET A 122 -5.46 9.13 8.74
C MET A 122 -6.77 9.59 9.38
N LYS A 123 -6.95 9.26 10.66
CA LYS A 123 -7.99 9.81 11.52
C LYS A 123 -7.36 10.88 12.40
N MET A 124 -7.88 12.09 12.31
CA MET A 124 -7.39 13.18 13.14
C MET A 124 -8.15 13.22 14.47
N PRO A 125 -7.45 13.30 15.60
CA PRO A 125 -8.08 13.46 16.92
C PRO A 125 -8.63 14.88 17.09
N ASP A 126 -9.57 15.05 18.03
CA ASP A 126 -10.14 16.36 18.35
C ASP A 126 -9.23 17.22 19.27
N ALA A 127 -8.06 16.73 19.63
CA ALA A 127 -7.08 17.39 20.47
C ALA A 127 -5.67 16.96 20.07
N LEU A 128 -4.64 17.60 20.65
CA LEU A 128 -3.27 17.18 20.46
C LEU A 128 -3.07 15.78 21.05
N ASN A 129 -2.55 14.89 20.23
CA ASN A 129 -2.17 13.54 20.59
C ASN A 129 -0.84 13.20 19.91
N GLY A 130 -0.01 12.39 20.56
CA GLY A 130 1.26 12.01 19.96
C GLY A 130 2.03 11.02 20.79
N PHE A 131 3.23 10.70 20.30
CA PHE A 131 4.15 9.84 21.02
C PHE A 131 5.61 10.17 20.72
N VAL A 132 6.45 9.79 21.65
CA VAL A 132 7.90 9.70 21.47
C VAL A 132 8.29 8.25 21.59
N GLU A 133 9.13 7.76 20.69
CA GLU A 133 9.55 6.36 20.61
C GLU A 133 11.07 6.24 20.48
N GLY A 134 11.65 5.32 21.23
CA GLY A 134 13.02 4.86 21.08
C GLY A 134 13.05 3.36 20.82
N GLN A 135 13.88 2.92 19.89
CA GLN A 135 14.12 1.49 19.62
C GLN A 135 15.62 1.24 19.62
N GLY A 136 16.03 0.11 20.18
CA GLY A 136 17.39 -0.43 20.07
C GLY A 136 17.33 -1.85 19.52
N GLY A 137 18.18 -2.18 18.54
CA GLY A 137 18.21 -3.48 17.89
C GLY A 137 19.43 -4.31 18.27
N PHE A 138 19.28 -5.63 18.22
CA PHE A 138 20.33 -6.62 18.37
C PHE A 138 20.31 -7.56 17.17
N GLY A 139 21.47 -7.96 16.66
CA GLY A 139 21.60 -8.85 15.51
C GLY A 139 22.67 -8.36 14.55
N LYS A 140 22.66 -8.85 13.33
CA LYS A 140 23.63 -8.44 12.29
C LYS A 140 23.55 -6.94 11.98
N GLU A 141 22.37 -6.35 12.20
CA GLU A 141 22.13 -4.93 12.00
C GLU A 141 21.70 -4.28 13.33
N VAL A 142 22.64 -3.69 14.05
CA VAL A 142 22.31 -2.85 15.21
C VAL A 142 21.73 -1.54 14.68
N ALA A 143 20.47 -1.29 14.96
CA ALA A 143 19.80 -0.05 14.60
C ALA A 143 19.32 0.69 15.85
N GLY A 144 19.65 1.99 15.93
CA GLY A 144 19.02 2.91 16.86
C GLY A 144 17.96 3.73 16.13
N ILE A 145 16.75 3.81 16.65
CA ILE A 145 15.65 4.60 16.08
C ILE A 145 15.13 5.54 17.15
N GLY A 146 14.96 6.82 16.77
CA GLY A 146 14.23 7.80 17.56
C GLY A 146 13.13 8.42 16.72
N ALA A 147 11.91 8.57 17.26
CA ALA A 147 10.81 9.15 16.54
C ALA A 147 9.91 10.00 17.42
N VAL A 148 9.37 11.06 16.83
CA VAL A 148 8.31 11.90 17.40
C VAL A 148 7.17 11.97 16.40
N ASN A 149 5.97 11.74 16.89
CA ASN A 149 4.73 11.87 16.11
C ASN A 149 3.78 12.77 16.86
N ALA A 150 3.11 13.68 16.15
CA ALA A 150 2.08 14.55 16.69
C ALA A 150 0.92 14.67 15.72
N LEU A 151 -0.28 14.54 16.25
CA LEU A 151 -1.54 14.73 15.55
C LEU A 151 -2.36 15.78 16.30
N TYR A 152 -2.91 16.72 15.57
CA TYR A 152 -3.81 17.74 16.10
C TYR A 152 -5.00 17.90 15.17
N GLY A 153 -6.20 17.92 15.71
CA GLY A 153 -7.42 18.16 14.98
C GLY A 153 -8.26 19.28 15.60
N SER A 154 -8.90 20.03 14.74
CA SER A 154 -9.91 21.04 15.10
C SER A 154 -11.01 21.04 14.04
N LYS A 155 -12.05 21.87 14.24
CA LYS A 155 -13.12 22.01 13.24
C LYS A 155 -12.61 22.48 11.88
N SER A 156 -11.59 23.33 11.85
CA SER A 156 -11.07 23.96 10.62
C SER A 156 -9.73 23.41 10.18
N THR A 157 -8.95 22.80 11.06
CA THR A 157 -7.57 22.42 10.75
C THR A 157 -7.21 21.08 11.37
N ASP A 158 -6.64 20.18 10.57
CA ASP A 158 -5.96 18.98 11.03
C ASP A 158 -4.47 19.10 10.71
N LEU A 159 -3.63 18.66 11.63
CA LEU A 159 -2.17 18.62 11.47
C LEU A 159 -1.64 17.26 11.86
N TYR A 160 -0.82 16.69 11.00
CA TYR A 160 0.02 15.54 11.28
C TYR A 160 1.48 15.93 11.08
N ALA A 161 2.30 15.66 12.08
CA ALA A 161 3.74 15.86 12.01
C ALA A 161 4.45 14.59 12.48
N ASN A 162 5.43 14.14 11.72
CA ASN A 162 6.32 13.04 12.08
C ASN A 162 7.76 13.44 11.80
N ALA A 163 8.62 13.27 12.78
CA ALA A 163 10.06 13.37 12.62
C ALA A 163 10.70 12.11 13.15
N SER A 164 11.62 11.52 12.40
CA SER A 164 12.29 10.30 12.81
C SER A 164 13.73 10.26 12.34
N TYR A 165 14.55 9.62 13.15
CA TYR A 165 15.97 9.39 12.91
C TYR A 165 16.27 7.92 13.09
N ARG A 166 17.05 7.34 12.19
CA ARG A 166 17.53 5.97 12.26
C ARG A 166 19.03 5.94 12.00
N HIS A 167 19.76 5.30 12.88
CA HIS A 167 21.16 4.98 12.69
C HIS A 167 21.31 3.48 12.40
N GLN A 168 21.72 3.14 11.18
CA GLN A 168 21.99 1.78 10.71
C GLN A 168 22.76 1.88 9.40
N GLU A 169 24.01 1.43 9.34
CA GLU A 169 24.86 1.55 8.13
C GLU A 169 24.86 2.96 7.51
N GLY A 170 24.71 3.99 8.34
CA GLY A 170 24.52 5.39 7.97
C GLY A 170 23.34 6.02 8.68
N ASN A 171 23.21 7.34 8.54
CA ASN A 171 22.17 8.12 9.19
C ASN A 171 21.01 8.35 8.22
N LYS A 172 19.77 8.16 8.69
CA LYS A 172 18.55 8.39 7.92
C LYS A 172 17.63 9.30 8.72
N GLU A 173 17.28 10.44 8.15
CA GLU A 173 16.40 11.41 8.76
C GLU A 173 15.13 11.58 7.89
N TYR A 174 13.99 11.65 8.54
CA TYR A 174 12.71 11.84 7.89
C TYR A 174 11.91 12.91 8.61
N LEU A 175 11.29 13.79 7.82
CA LEU A 175 10.31 14.75 8.28
C LEU A 175 9.09 14.64 7.36
N THR A 176 7.91 14.51 7.97
CA THR A 176 6.62 14.56 7.26
C THR A 176 5.72 15.55 7.98
N LEU A 177 5.17 16.48 7.22
CA LEU A 177 4.15 17.42 7.68
C LEU A 177 2.95 17.30 6.75
N HIS A 178 1.78 17.15 7.31
CA HIS A 178 0.52 17.10 6.60
C HIS A 178 -0.47 18.01 7.30
N MET A 179 -1.09 18.93 6.59
CA MET A 179 -2.06 19.86 7.10
C MET A 179 -3.29 19.89 6.19
N THR A 180 -4.45 19.78 6.79
CA THR A 180 -5.74 19.97 6.13
C THR A 180 -6.40 21.20 6.71
N ASN A 181 -6.73 22.18 5.88
CA ASN A 181 -7.55 23.33 6.24
C ASN A 181 -8.92 23.21 5.59
N ARG A 182 -9.97 23.31 6.36
CA ARG A 182 -11.37 23.40 5.94
C ARG A 182 -11.79 24.86 6.05
N PHE A 183 -11.96 25.52 4.92
CA PHE A 183 -12.39 26.92 4.89
C PHE A 183 -13.89 27.03 5.16
N ASP A 184 -14.63 26.07 4.63
CA ASP A 184 -16.06 25.86 4.81
C ASP A 184 -16.44 24.41 4.46
N ASP A 185 -17.73 24.08 4.43
CA ASP A 185 -18.23 22.72 4.11
C ASP A 185 -17.94 22.29 2.66
N ARG A 186 -17.61 23.24 1.77
CA ARG A 186 -17.39 23.00 0.34
C ARG A 186 -15.93 23.14 -0.07
N ASN A 187 -15.12 23.82 0.73
CA ASN A 187 -13.73 24.18 0.37
C ASN A 187 -12.73 23.60 1.36
N LYS A 188 -11.80 22.82 0.84
CA LYS A 188 -10.75 22.17 1.64
C LYS A 188 -9.40 22.22 0.92
N LEU A 189 -8.37 22.62 1.64
CA LEU A 189 -6.98 22.60 1.18
C LEU A 189 -6.17 21.64 2.04
N LEU A 190 -5.52 20.71 1.38
CA LEU A 190 -4.63 19.72 1.95
C LEU A 190 -3.21 20.01 1.47
N THR A 191 -2.31 20.27 2.41
CA THR A 191 -0.88 20.47 2.10
C THR A 191 -0.07 19.34 2.70
N TYR A 192 0.91 18.89 1.96
CA TYR A 192 1.79 17.80 2.33
C TYR A 192 3.23 18.16 2.03
N PHE A 193 4.11 17.95 2.99
CA PHE A 193 5.54 18.16 2.87
C PHE A 193 6.29 16.96 3.44
N THR A 194 7.29 16.46 2.71
CA THR A 194 8.23 15.47 3.23
C THR A 194 9.64 15.84 2.88
N GLN A 195 10.54 15.55 3.81
CA GLN A 195 11.98 15.61 3.59
C GLN A 195 12.59 14.29 4.06
N GLN A 196 13.48 13.75 3.24
CA GLN A 196 14.31 12.60 3.54
C GLN A 196 15.76 12.98 3.34
N TYR A 197 16.59 12.61 4.28
CA TYR A 197 18.03 12.73 4.21
C TYR A 197 18.64 11.37 4.52
N LEU A 198 19.55 10.90 3.69
CA LEU A 198 20.25 9.64 3.84
C LEU A 198 21.75 9.91 3.72
N ASP A 199 22.49 9.58 4.78
CA ASP A 199 23.94 9.58 4.78
C ASP A 199 24.40 8.12 4.76
N GLN A 200 25.00 7.70 3.66
CA GLN A 200 25.43 6.32 3.43
C GLN A 200 26.93 6.31 3.08
N PRO A 201 27.64 5.18 3.23
CA PRO A 201 29.05 5.08 2.87
C PRO A 201 29.37 5.52 1.43
N ASN A 202 28.42 5.39 0.53
CA ASN A 202 28.54 5.77 -0.89
C ASN A 202 28.20 7.23 -1.17
N GLY A 203 27.84 8.01 -0.17
CA GLY A 203 27.51 9.42 -0.27
C GLY A 203 26.11 9.78 0.22
N MET A 204 25.86 11.09 0.25
CA MET A 204 24.61 11.65 0.75
C MET A 204 23.51 11.67 -0.33
N SER A 205 22.30 11.34 0.06
CA SER A 205 21.10 11.57 -0.76
C SER A 205 20.07 12.40 -0.02
N ARG A 206 19.36 13.25 -0.76
CA ARG A 206 18.29 14.10 -0.24
C ARG A 206 17.09 14.03 -1.16
N LYS A 207 15.91 13.88 -0.57
CA LYS A 207 14.64 13.94 -1.28
C LYS A 207 13.70 14.89 -0.55
N VAL A 208 13.12 15.85 -1.26
CA VAL A 208 12.15 16.81 -0.72
C VAL A 208 10.93 16.79 -1.63
N MET A 209 9.74 16.75 -1.06
CA MET A 209 8.49 16.82 -1.81
C MET A 209 7.51 17.72 -1.09
N GLY A 210 6.86 18.61 -1.85
CA GLY A 210 5.73 19.40 -1.41
C GLY A 210 4.55 19.23 -2.37
N ARG A 211 3.34 19.10 -1.83
CA ARG A 211 2.09 19.04 -2.60
C ARG A 211 1.00 19.84 -1.92
N ALA A 212 0.16 20.47 -2.74
CA ALA A 212 -1.09 21.10 -2.30
C ALA A 212 -2.25 20.50 -3.09
N ARG A 213 -3.34 20.19 -2.42
CA ARG A 213 -4.55 19.61 -2.99
C ARG A 213 -5.74 20.44 -2.56
N TYR A 214 -6.40 21.07 -3.49
CA TYR A 214 -7.59 21.85 -3.26
C TYR A 214 -8.82 21.08 -3.73
N PHE A 215 -9.82 20.99 -2.86
CA PHE A 215 -11.12 20.38 -3.13
C PHE A 215 -12.19 21.45 -3.07
N HIS A 216 -13.06 21.46 -4.07
CA HIS A 216 -14.24 22.30 -4.12
C HIS A 216 -15.47 21.49 -4.49
N THR A 217 -16.50 21.54 -3.62
CA THR A 217 -17.80 20.89 -3.88
C THR A 217 -18.77 21.94 -4.39
N PHE A 218 -19.21 21.83 -5.65
CA PHE A 218 -20.06 22.84 -6.30
C PHE A 218 -21.49 22.81 -5.80
N ASN A 219 -22.01 21.63 -5.48
CA ASN A 219 -23.42 21.43 -5.15
C ASN A 219 -23.65 20.27 -4.18
N ASP A 220 -24.87 20.17 -3.65
CA ASP A 220 -25.29 19.13 -2.71
C ASP A 220 -25.45 17.73 -3.37
N LEU A 221 -25.40 17.65 -4.70
CA LEU A 221 -25.37 16.39 -5.42
C LEU A 221 -23.99 15.73 -5.36
N GLY A 222 -22.95 16.47 -4.98
CA GLY A 222 -21.59 15.96 -4.80
C GLY A 222 -20.68 16.14 -6.03
N THR A 223 -20.97 17.14 -6.90
CA THR A 223 -20.00 17.53 -7.93
C THR A 223 -18.79 18.15 -7.27
N GLU A 224 -17.62 17.55 -7.43
CA GLU A 224 -16.38 17.93 -6.78
C GLU A 224 -15.27 18.17 -7.81
N LEU A 225 -14.54 19.26 -7.65
CA LEU A 225 -13.30 19.56 -8.35
C LEU A 225 -12.12 19.32 -7.41
N LEU A 226 -11.16 18.55 -7.86
CA LEU A 226 -9.87 18.38 -7.22
C LEU A 226 -8.78 19.05 -8.10
N LEU A 227 -8.02 19.95 -7.51
CA LEU A 227 -6.80 20.50 -8.11
C LEU A 227 -5.59 20.10 -7.26
N VAL A 228 -4.54 19.63 -7.90
CA VAL A 228 -3.28 19.27 -7.22
C VAL A 228 -2.14 19.97 -7.90
N GLY A 229 -1.30 20.66 -7.12
CA GLY A 229 0.00 21.14 -7.53
C GLY A 229 1.08 20.51 -6.65
N GLY A 230 2.21 20.15 -7.22
CA GLY A 230 3.28 19.55 -6.45
C GLY A 230 4.65 19.71 -7.09
N TYR A 231 5.66 19.57 -6.24
CA TYR A 231 7.06 19.59 -6.66
C TYR A 231 7.85 18.60 -5.83
N GLN A 232 8.70 17.82 -6.51
CA GLN A 232 9.65 16.92 -5.86
C GLN A 232 11.06 17.25 -6.35
N TYR A 233 12.00 17.26 -5.43
CA TYR A 233 13.42 17.32 -5.69
C TYR A 233 14.08 16.10 -5.06
N ALA A 234 14.94 15.42 -5.83
CA ALA A 234 15.77 14.33 -5.32
C ALA A 234 17.21 14.57 -5.81
N SER A 235 18.19 14.30 -4.96
CA SER A 235 19.60 14.40 -5.30
C SER A 235 20.37 13.34 -4.53
N ASP A 236 21.25 12.63 -5.22
CA ASP A 236 22.24 11.75 -4.65
C ASP A 236 23.65 12.17 -5.04
N TRP A 237 24.63 11.34 -4.76
CA TRP A 237 26.04 11.62 -5.10
C TRP A 237 26.28 11.69 -6.63
N SER A 238 25.48 11.01 -7.43
CA SER A 238 25.67 10.85 -8.88
C SER A 238 24.70 11.69 -9.71
N SER A 239 23.51 11.98 -9.19
CA SER A 239 22.41 12.56 -9.96
C SER A 239 21.58 13.56 -9.18
N SER A 240 20.78 14.34 -9.91
CA SER A 240 19.69 15.14 -9.35
C SER A 240 18.46 15.06 -10.24
N SER A 241 17.28 15.10 -9.63
CA SER A 241 15.99 15.03 -10.32
C SER A 241 15.02 16.06 -9.76
N LYS A 242 14.27 16.69 -10.65
CA LYS A 242 13.19 17.65 -10.36
C LYS A 242 11.92 17.15 -11.01
N LEU A 243 10.81 17.18 -10.28
CA LEU A 243 9.53 16.68 -10.75
C LEU A 243 8.38 17.60 -10.31
N PRO A 244 8.08 18.67 -11.07
CA PRO A 244 6.80 19.37 -10.95
C PRO A 244 5.68 18.47 -11.45
N LEU A 245 4.51 18.59 -10.82
CA LEU A 245 3.33 17.82 -11.14
C LEU A 245 2.06 18.65 -10.98
N CYS A 246 1.05 18.40 -11.81
CA CYS A 246 -0.29 18.97 -11.67
C CYS A 246 -1.36 17.91 -11.98
N ILE A 247 -2.50 17.99 -11.26
CA ILE A 247 -3.68 17.16 -11.51
C ILE A 247 -4.91 18.07 -11.43
N ALA A 248 -5.84 17.86 -12.36
CA ALA A 248 -7.18 18.42 -12.30
C ALA A 248 -8.18 17.30 -12.52
N GLU A 249 -9.14 17.14 -11.62
CA GLU A 249 -10.13 16.08 -11.68
C GLU A 249 -11.52 16.62 -11.32
N LEU A 250 -12.51 16.29 -12.11
CA LEU A 250 -13.91 16.59 -11.88
C LEU A 250 -14.68 15.28 -11.67
N ASN A 251 -15.24 15.13 -10.48
CA ASN A 251 -16.18 14.07 -10.15
C ASN A 251 -17.58 14.64 -10.15
N THR A 252 -18.51 14.09 -10.92
CA THR A 252 -19.88 14.59 -10.99
C THR A 252 -20.89 13.47 -11.12
N PRO A 253 -21.97 13.49 -10.33
CA PRO A 253 -23.15 12.67 -10.61
C PRO A 253 -23.80 13.12 -11.93
N LEU A 254 -24.18 12.16 -12.77
CA LEU A 254 -24.89 12.40 -14.02
C LEU A 254 -26.35 11.99 -13.84
N PHE A 255 -27.28 12.93 -14.02
CA PHE A 255 -28.73 12.73 -13.96
C PHE A 255 -29.26 12.14 -12.65
N THR A 256 -28.53 11.24 -12.01
CA THR A 256 -28.89 10.60 -10.73
C THR A 256 -27.65 10.41 -9.87
N LYS A 257 -27.83 10.28 -8.53
CA LYS A 257 -26.72 9.95 -7.61
C LYS A 257 -26.12 8.55 -7.85
N GLN A 258 -26.80 7.72 -8.67
CA GLN A 258 -26.36 6.36 -8.97
C GLN A 258 -25.35 6.28 -10.10
N LEU A 259 -25.39 7.24 -11.04
CA LEU A 259 -24.46 7.33 -12.15
C LEU A 259 -23.51 8.50 -11.93
N ALA A 260 -22.23 8.23 -11.81
CA ALA A 260 -21.18 9.23 -11.64
C ALA A 260 -20.17 9.16 -12.78
N MET A 261 -19.63 10.32 -13.14
CA MET A 261 -18.54 10.48 -14.10
C MET A 261 -17.34 11.10 -13.39
N THR A 262 -16.16 10.58 -13.66
CA THR A 262 -14.90 11.20 -13.32
C THR A 262 -14.16 11.55 -14.61
N LEU A 263 -13.82 12.81 -14.77
CA LEU A 263 -12.97 13.31 -15.85
C LEU A 263 -11.74 13.93 -15.22
N GLY A 264 -10.55 13.59 -15.70
CA GLY A 264 -9.34 14.16 -15.14
C GLY A 264 -8.20 14.31 -16.13
N PHE A 265 -7.28 15.16 -15.71
CA PHE A 265 -6.00 15.43 -16.35
C PHE A 265 -4.90 15.29 -15.30
N GLU A 266 -3.80 14.63 -15.66
CA GLU A 266 -2.57 14.59 -14.85
C GLU A 266 -1.39 14.93 -15.74
N GLY A 267 -0.50 15.80 -15.26
CA GLY A 267 0.73 16.16 -15.95
C GLY A 267 1.90 16.15 -14.98
N ASP A 268 3.00 15.54 -15.38
CA ASP A 268 4.27 15.62 -14.68
C ASP A 268 5.44 15.83 -15.65
N PHE A 269 6.47 16.48 -15.15
CA PHE A 269 7.68 16.74 -15.91
C PHE A 269 8.91 16.42 -15.09
N GLN A 270 9.56 15.29 -15.36
CA GLN A 270 10.79 14.91 -14.69
C GLN A 270 12.02 15.36 -15.44
N MET A 271 12.86 16.16 -14.79
CA MET A 271 14.18 16.55 -15.27
C MET A 271 15.23 15.83 -14.43
N THR A 272 16.07 15.03 -15.06
CA THR A 272 17.18 14.33 -14.39
C THR A 272 18.50 14.71 -15.01
N SER A 273 19.49 15.07 -14.20
CA SER A 273 20.86 15.36 -14.62
C SER A 273 21.86 14.56 -13.82
N GLN A 274 22.89 14.04 -14.46
CA GLN A 274 24.03 13.40 -13.82
C GLN A 274 25.08 14.46 -13.47
N LYS A 275 25.64 14.39 -12.26
CA LYS A 275 26.58 15.41 -11.74
C LYS A 275 27.97 15.33 -12.35
N ASN A 276 28.40 14.13 -12.73
CA ASN A 276 29.77 13.85 -13.16
C ASN A 276 29.90 13.63 -14.68
N THR A 277 28.81 13.76 -15.42
CA THR A 277 28.76 13.57 -16.86
C THR A 277 27.83 14.61 -17.48
N ASP A 278 28.04 14.98 -18.74
CA ASP A 278 27.13 15.86 -19.49
C ASP A 278 25.91 15.06 -20.00
N GLN A 279 25.26 14.34 -19.08
CA GLN A 279 24.08 13.54 -19.39
C GLN A 279 22.86 14.09 -18.68
N SER A 280 21.77 14.25 -19.41
CA SER A 280 20.46 14.61 -18.87
C SER A 280 19.33 13.82 -19.53
N CYS A 281 18.25 13.65 -18.78
CA CYS A 281 17.05 12.98 -19.27
C CYS A 281 15.82 13.76 -18.78
N ASP A 282 15.06 14.28 -19.74
CA ASP A 282 13.79 14.95 -19.49
C ASP A 282 12.65 14.04 -19.92
N VAL A 283 11.65 13.89 -19.07
CA VAL A 283 10.46 13.08 -19.32
C VAL A 283 9.23 13.91 -19.06
N PHE A 284 8.39 14.05 -20.09
CA PHE A 284 7.06 14.66 -20.01
C PHE A 284 6.01 13.56 -20.05
N ASN A 285 5.13 13.53 -19.06
CA ASN A 285 3.93 12.73 -19.07
C ASN A 285 2.71 13.66 -18.95
N TYR A 286 1.71 13.43 -19.76
CA TYR A 286 0.39 14.02 -19.57
C TYR A 286 -0.68 13.02 -19.96
N ASP A 287 -1.65 12.91 -19.09
CA ASP A 287 -2.67 11.89 -19.15
C ASP A 287 -4.04 12.54 -19.11
N ILE A 288 -4.96 12.00 -19.90
CA ILE A 288 -6.38 12.33 -19.82
C ILE A 288 -7.14 11.06 -19.50
N TYR A 289 -8.06 11.11 -18.55
CA TYR A 289 -8.87 9.97 -18.19
C TYR A 289 -10.33 10.28 -17.99
N LEU A 290 -11.15 9.28 -18.33
CA LEU A 290 -12.59 9.32 -18.18
C LEU A 290 -13.07 8.00 -17.60
N GLN A 291 -13.91 8.07 -16.55
CA GLN A 291 -14.50 6.90 -15.92
C GLN A 291 -15.97 7.13 -15.63
N PHE A 292 -16.79 6.12 -15.86
CA PHE A 292 -18.18 6.07 -15.45
C PHE A 292 -18.36 4.98 -14.39
N THR A 293 -19.13 5.30 -13.36
CA THR A 293 -19.50 4.36 -12.31
C THR A 293 -21.01 4.39 -12.15
N TYR A 294 -21.66 3.22 -12.23
CA TYR A 294 -23.09 3.06 -12.03
C TYR A 294 -23.37 2.11 -10.88
N ALA A 295 -24.08 2.59 -9.86
CA ALA A 295 -24.37 1.86 -8.63
C ALA A 295 -25.88 1.57 -8.51
N LEU A 296 -26.23 0.30 -8.51
CA LEU A 296 -27.55 -0.23 -8.17
C LEU A 296 -27.51 -0.90 -6.79
N PRO A 297 -28.65 -1.22 -6.16
CA PRO A 297 -28.65 -1.81 -4.81
C PRO A 297 -27.79 -3.07 -4.64
N LYS A 298 -27.73 -3.91 -5.67
CA LYS A 298 -26.95 -5.16 -5.67
C LYS A 298 -25.84 -5.20 -6.71
N TRP A 299 -25.72 -4.21 -7.58
CA TRP A 299 -24.77 -4.21 -8.68
C TRP A 299 -24.00 -2.90 -8.72
N ARG A 300 -22.71 -2.97 -9.01
CA ARG A 300 -21.87 -1.81 -9.29
C ARG A 300 -21.09 -2.07 -10.57
N PHE A 301 -21.10 -1.10 -11.47
CA PHE A 301 -20.43 -1.16 -12.76
C PHE A 301 -19.44 -0.01 -12.83
N THR A 302 -18.24 -0.27 -13.29
CA THR A 302 -17.25 0.76 -13.58
C THR A 302 -16.65 0.48 -14.94
N VAL A 303 -16.54 1.50 -15.77
CA VAL A 303 -15.84 1.46 -17.04
C VAL A 303 -15.07 2.75 -17.21
N GLY A 304 -13.85 2.67 -17.68
CA GLY A 304 -13.02 3.85 -17.89
C GLY A 304 -11.86 3.60 -18.82
N ASN A 305 -11.28 4.71 -19.27
CA ASN A 305 -10.04 4.69 -20.04
C ASN A 305 -9.16 5.88 -19.64
N ARG A 306 -7.85 5.68 -19.65
CA ARG A 306 -6.81 6.68 -19.46
C ARG A 306 -5.87 6.63 -20.66
N VAL A 307 -5.75 7.73 -21.36
CA VAL A 307 -4.80 7.89 -22.44
C VAL A 307 -3.60 8.67 -21.89
N MET A 308 -2.44 8.06 -22.00
CA MET A 308 -1.17 8.59 -21.50
C MET A 308 -0.30 8.97 -22.70
N PHE A 309 0.18 10.19 -22.69
CA PHE A 309 1.13 10.70 -23.65
C PHE A 309 2.48 10.87 -22.97
N TYR A 310 3.49 10.31 -23.58
CA TYR A 310 4.82 10.22 -23.02
C TYR A 310 5.84 10.77 -24.00
N GLU A 311 6.67 11.71 -23.56
CA GLU A 311 7.80 12.22 -24.32
C GLU A 311 9.07 12.16 -23.48
N ARG A 312 10.13 11.58 -24.02
CA ARG A 312 11.44 11.52 -23.41
C ARG A 312 12.49 12.14 -24.31
N LYS A 313 13.32 13.00 -23.70
CA LYS A 313 14.55 13.54 -24.31
C LYS A 313 15.74 13.09 -23.49
N LYS A 314 16.67 12.37 -24.12
CA LYS A 314 17.99 12.04 -23.55
C LYS A 314 19.05 12.86 -24.24
N LYS A 315 19.90 13.54 -23.48
CA LYS A 315 21.08 14.25 -23.96
C LYS A 315 22.33 13.61 -23.38
N GLU A 316 23.33 13.35 -24.22
CA GLU A 316 24.63 12.79 -23.85
C GLU A 316 25.71 13.50 -24.67
N GLY A 317 26.39 14.47 -24.03
CA GLY A 317 27.27 15.43 -24.75
C GLY A 317 26.53 16.20 -25.83
N THR A 318 26.96 16.06 -27.07
CA THR A 318 26.33 16.66 -28.23
C THR A 318 25.18 15.88 -28.85
N ILE A 319 24.98 14.63 -28.41
CA ILE A 319 23.96 13.71 -28.94
C ILE A 319 22.65 13.95 -28.19
N SER A 320 21.57 14.22 -28.93
CA SER A 320 20.22 14.33 -28.39
C SER A 320 19.30 13.30 -29.05
N GLN A 321 18.62 12.51 -28.24
CA GLN A 321 17.63 11.52 -28.68
C GLN A 321 16.26 11.91 -28.12
N LYS A 322 15.23 11.86 -28.97
CA LYS A 322 13.84 12.08 -28.55
C LYS A 322 13.00 10.87 -28.91
N ARG A 323 12.17 10.42 -27.97
CA ARG A 323 11.15 9.40 -28.19
C ARG A 323 9.82 9.89 -27.62
N SER A 324 8.74 9.67 -28.35
CA SER A 324 7.37 9.91 -27.89
C SER A 324 6.53 8.67 -28.13
N ASP A 325 5.55 8.44 -27.25
CA ASP A 325 4.65 7.31 -27.31
C ASP A 325 3.29 7.68 -26.73
N THR A 326 2.25 6.94 -27.11
CA THR A 326 0.88 7.09 -26.61
C THR A 326 0.36 5.74 -26.15
N ARG A 327 -0.22 5.69 -24.96
CA ARG A 327 -0.69 4.45 -24.32
C ARG A 327 -2.10 4.63 -23.80
N ASP A 328 -2.85 3.54 -23.72
CA ASP A 328 -4.18 3.53 -23.12
C ASP A 328 -4.30 2.47 -22.03
N ASN A 329 -4.92 2.84 -20.92
CA ASN A 329 -5.25 1.95 -19.80
C ASN A 329 -6.77 1.87 -19.68
N ALA A 330 -7.35 0.83 -20.29
CA ALA A 330 -8.76 0.56 -20.21
C ALA A 330 -9.09 -0.31 -18.98
N ASN A 331 -10.19 -0.03 -18.33
CA ASN A 331 -10.74 -0.87 -17.28
C ASN A 331 -12.24 -1.07 -17.39
N ALA A 332 -12.70 -2.25 -16.99
CA ALA A 332 -14.10 -2.56 -16.80
C ALA A 332 -14.26 -3.50 -15.61
N CYS A 333 -15.18 -3.18 -14.71
CA CYS A 333 -15.42 -3.98 -13.51
C CYS A 333 -16.91 -4.05 -13.19
N VAL A 334 -17.34 -5.24 -12.78
CA VAL A 334 -18.69 -5.50 -12.27
C VAL A 334 -18.56 -6.11 -10.89
N ILE A 335 -19.28 -5.55 -9.91
CA ILE A 335 -19.43 -6.14 -8.59
C ILE A 335 -20.89 -6.48 -8.34
N PHE A 336 -21.11 -7.72 -7.95
CA PHE A 336 -22.41 -8.20 -7.47
C PHE A 336 -22.37 -8.37 -5.95
N VAL A 337 -23.30 -7.72 -5.26
CA VAL A 337 -23.46 -7.73 -3.79
C VAL A 337 -24.82 -8.34 -3.47
N PRO A 338 -24.95 -9.68 -3.43
CA PRO A 338 -26.22 -10.34 -3.15
C PRO A 338 -26.80 -9.93 -1.81
N ASP A 339 -25.94 -9.75 -0.81
CA ASP A 339 -26.26 -9.27 0.52
C ASP A 339 -25.05 -8.50 1.13
N HIS A 340 -25.21 -7.97 2.35
CA HIS A 340 -24.18 -7.16 3.02
C HIS A 340 -22.92 -7.95 3.43
N ARG A 341 -22.89 -9.28 3.26
CA ARG A 341 -21.78 -10.16 3.65
C ARG A 341 -21.01 -10.67 2.45
N ASN A 342 -21.65 -10.78 1.31
CA ASN A 342 -21.12 -11.45 0.13
C ASN A 342 -20.89 -10.45 -0.98
N GLN A 343 -19.75 -10.54 -1.63
CA GLN A 343 -19.39 -9.73 -2.79
C GLN A 343 -18.70 -10.61 -3.82
N ILE A 344 -19.05 -10.47 -5.07
CA ILE A 344 -18.40 -11.12 -6.20
C ILE A 344 -17.96 -10.03 -7.17
N GLN A 345 -16.71 -10.08 -7.59
CA GLN A 345 -16.13 -9.12 -8.54
C GLN A 345 -15.66 -9.84 -9.79
N LEU A 346 -15.96 -9.27 -10.93
CA LEU A 346 -15.39 -9.61 -12.22
C LEU A 346 -14.80 -8.35 -12.83
N GLY A 347 -13.53 -8.38 -13.22
CA GLY A 347 -12.83 -7.23 -13.75
C GLY A 347 -11.93 -7.56 -14.94
N TYR A 348 -11.77 -6.58 -15.81
CA TYR A 348 -10.77 -6.54 -16.87
C TYR A 348 -10.01 -5.22 -16.76
N TYR A 349 -8.68 -5.30 -16.87
CA TYR A 349 -7.81 -4.15 -16.71
C TYR A 349 -6.63 -4.25 -17.68
N ARG A 350 -6.40 -3.18 -18.41
CA ARG A 350 -5.20 -3.04 -19.23
C ARG A 350 -4.25 -2.08 -18.52
N LYS A 351 -3.00 -2.49 -18.36
CA LYS A 351 -1.93 -1.72 -17.72
C LYS A 351 -0.70 -1.72 -18.60
N TYR A 352 0.10 -0.67 -18.50
CA TYR A 352 1.43 -0.63 -19.10
C TYR A 352 2.50 -0.79 -18.03
N PHE A 353 3.46 -1.63 -18.34
CA PHE A 353 4.69 -1.74 -17.56
C PHE A 353 5.72 -0.79 -18.17
N ASN A 354 6.16 0.20 -17.37
CA ASN A 354 7.28 1.05 -17.73
C ASN A 354 8.48 0.59 -16.91
N PRO A 355 9.49 -0.07 -17.53
CA PRO A 355 10.70 -0.41 -16.80
C PRO A 355 11.32 0.86 -16.22
N ALA A 356 11.96 0.73 -15.04
CA ALA A 356 12.56 1.86 -14.35
C ALA A 356 13.43 2.68 -15.31
N MET A 357 13.41 4.00 -15.16
CA MET A 357 14.09 4.94 -16.06
C MET A 357 15.62 4.75 -16.19
N THR A 358 16.18 3.84 -15.37
CA THR A 358 17.60 3.49 -15.34
C THR A 358 18.00 2.37 -16.32
N GLU A 359 17.03 1.62 -16.86
CA GLU A 359 17.34 0.53 -17.78
C GLU A 359 17.39 1.02 -19.23
N ALA A 360 18.46 0.63 -19.93
CA ALA A 360 18.70 1.00 -21.32
C ALA A 360 17.74 0.32 -22.33
N VAL A 361 16.95 -0.65 -21.86
CA VAL A 361 16.06 -1.46 -22.69
C VAL A 361 14.61 -1.03 -22.50
N PHE A 362 14.07 -0.34 -23.49
CA PHE A 362 12.67 0.10 -23.56
C PHE A 362 11.80 -1.00 -24.20
N GLU A 363 11.54 -2.06 -23.49
CA GLU A 363 10.44 -2.96 -23.85
C GLU A 363 9.20 -2.52 -23.07
N ASP A 364 8.41 -1.65 -23.70
CA ASP A 364 7.08 -1.31 -23.23
C ASP A 364 6.20 -2.55 -23.37
N ARG A 365 5.74 -3.07 -22.23
CA ARG A 365 4.87 -4.24 -22.22
C ARG A 365 3.50 -3.86 -21.75
N SER A 366 2.47 -4.19 -22.51
CA SER A 366 1.10 -4.12 -22.01
C SER A 366 0.78 -5.41 -21.23
N ILE A 367 0.02 -5.24 -20.15
CA ILE A 367 -0.49 -6.34 -19.33
C ILE A 367 -2.00 -6.25 -19.33
N HIS A 368 -2.65 -7.33 -19.75
CA HIS A 368 -4.08 -7.50 -19.64
C HIS A 368 -4.37 -8.41 -18.45
N GLN A 369 -5.10 -7.92 -17.47
CA GLN A 369 -5.49 -8.67 -16.28
C GLN A 369 -7.00 -8.97 -16.35
N MET A 370 -7.36 -10.23 -16.18
CA MET A 370 -8.72 -10.68 -15.90
C MET A 370 -8.79 -11.13 -14.45
N LYS A 371 -9.72 -10.55 -13.69
CA LYS A 371 -9.86 -10.80 -12.26
C LYS A 371 -11.24 -11.38 -11.94
N LEU A 372 -11.26 -12.43 -11.13
CA LEU A 372 -12.44 -12.95 -10.45
C LEU A 372 -12.14 -12.98 -8.95
N ALA A 373 -12.94 -12.30 -8.15
CA ALA A 373 -12.78 -12.32 -6.72
C ALA A 373 -14.09 -12.55 -5.99
N TYR A 374 -14.03 -13.22 -4.84
CA TYR A 374 -15.12 -13.40 -3.92
C TYR A 374 -14.68 -12.99 -2.53
N ALA A 375 -15.49 -12.20 -1.84
CA ALA A 375 -15.29 -11.83 -0.44
C ALA A 375 -16.54 -12.13 0.39
N TYR A 376 -16.34 -12.80 1.49
CA TYR A 376 -17.30 -12.98 2.57
C TYR A 376 -16.79 -12.29 3.82
N SER A 377 -17.59 -11.43 4.45
CA SER A 377 -17.18 -10.70 5.65
C SER A 377 -18.28 -10.64 6.69
N ARG A 378 -17.91 -11.00 7.91
CA ARG A 378 -18.68 -10.89 9.15
C ARG A 378 -17.79 -10.33 10.26
N GLN A 379 -18.38 -9.93 11.41
CA GLN A 379 -17.61 -9.40 12.56
C GLN A 379 -16.42 -10.27 13.00
N LYS A 380 -16.57 -11.58 12.99
CA LYS A 380 -15.56 -12.53 13.49
C LYS A 380 -14.83 -13.30 12.40
N LEU A 381 -15.33 -13.27 11.17
CA LEU A 381 -14.79 -14.06 10.07
C LEU A 381 -14.81 -13.26 8.77
N THR A 382 -13.69 -13.16 8.12
CA THR A 382 -13.57 -12.68 6.75
C THR A 382 -12.85 -13.75 5.93
N VAL A 383 -13.39 -14.06 4.75
CA VAL A 383 -12.78 -14.98 3.78
C VAL A 383 -12.72 -14.27 2.44
N GLN A 384 -11.61 -14.37 1.77
CA GLN A 384 -11.41 -13.84 0.43
C GLN A 384 -10.77 -14.90 -0.46
N THR A 385 -11.21 -14.94 -1.72
CA THR A 385 -10.58 -15.75 -2.76
C THR A 385 -10.49 -14.93 -4.03
N GLU A 386 -9.39 -15.07 -4.74
CA GLU A 386 -9.10 -14.30 -5.94
C GLU A 386 -8.45 -15.20 -6.97
N ALA A 387 -8.80 -15.00 -8.23
CA ALA A 387 -8.17 -15.62 -9.37
C ALA A 387 -7.89 -14.52 -10.41
N ASP A 388 -6.63 -14.29 -10.67
CA ASP A 388 -6.14 -13.34 -11.66
C ASP A 388 -5.43 -14.08 -12.80
N TYR A 389 -5.73 -13.67 -14.02
CA TYR A 389 -5.01 -14.12 -15.21
C TYR A 389 -4.39 -12.92 -15.90
N TYR A 390 -3.07 -12.94 -16.03
CA TYR A 390 -2.28 -11.90 -16.66
C TYR A 390 -1.78 -12.37 -18.02
N MET A 391 -2.16 -11.67 -19.07
CA MET A 391 -1.57 -11.78 -20.40
C MET A 391 -0.54 -10.68 -20.56
N ILE A 392 0.74 -11.02 -20.65
CA ILE A 392 1.85 -10.08 -20.72
C ILE A 392 2.38 -10.07 -22.16
N GLU A 393 2.28 -8.92 -22.82
CA GLU A 393 2.77 -8.75 -24.20
C GLU A 393 4.30 -8.95 -24.23
N GLY A 394 4.77 -9.85 -25.11
CA GLY A 394 6.20 -10.20 -25.21
C GLY A 394 6.76 -10.96 -23.99
N GLY A 395 5.91 -11.35 -23.04
CA GLY A 395 6.26 -12.06 -21.83
C GLY A 395 5.53 -13.39 -21.65
N GLU A 396 5.69 -13.97 -20.48
CA GLU A 396 5.00 -15.19 -20.07
C GLU A 396 3.69 -14.87 -19.37
N ASN A 397 2.60 -15.56 -19.75
CA ASN A 397 1.33 -15.42 -19.06
C ASN A 397 1.42 -16.00 -17.64
N LEU A 398 0.76 -15.34 -16.69
CA LEU A 398 0.74 -15.70 -15.28
C LEU A 398 -0.70 -15.90 -14.79
N THR A 399 -0.94 -16.98 -14.06
CA THR A 399 -2.17 -17.17 -13.28
C THR A 399 -1.84 -17.07 -11.79
N GLU A 400 -2.52 -16.22 -11.09
CA GLU A 400 -2.45 -16.08 -9.63
C GLU A 400 -3.76 -16.57 -9.02
N LEU A 401 -3.67 -17.47 -8.05
CA LEU A 401 -4.79 -17.91 -7.23
C LEU A 401 -4.47 -17.60 -5.77
N ALA A 402 -5.32 -16.80 -5.13
CA ALA A 402 -5.16 -16.43 -3.74
C ALA A 402 -6.40 -16.86 -2.91
N ALA A 403 -6.16 -17.35 -1.71
CA ALA A 403 -7.21 -17.63 -0.75
C ALA A 403 -6.74 -17.23 0.64
N SER A 404 -7.59 -16.56 1.42
CA SER A 404 -7.24 -16.07 2.73
C SER A 404 -8.44 -16.01 3.67
N ALA A 405 -8.18 -16.12 4.97
CA ALA A 405 -9.19 -16.06 6.01
C ALA A 405 -8.65 -15.32 7.25
N TYR A 406 -9.48 -14.50 7.84
CA TYR A 406 -9.28 -13.87 9.15
C TYR A 406 -10.40 -14.31 10.09
N TRP A 407 -10.04 -14.75 11.29
CA TRP A 407 -10.99 -15.11 12.34
C TRP A 407 -10.55 -14.53 13.68
N LYS A 408 -11.50 -14.02 14.50
CA LYS A 408 -11.22 -13.38 15.78
C LYS A 408 -12.21 -13.78 16.88
N THR A 409 -11.67 -13.94 18.10
CA THR A 409 -12.41 -14.02 19.36
C THR A 409 -11.88 -12.97 20.34
N LYS A 410 -12.43 -12.93 21.59
CA LYS A 410 -11.96 -11.99 22.63
C LYS A 410 -10.47 -12.10 22.97
N GLY A 411 -9.90 -13.31 22.90
CA GLY A 411 -8.52 -13.54 23.31
C GLY A 411 -7.58 -13.99 22.18
N LEU A 412 -8.09 -14.20 20.98
CA LEU A 412 -7.30 -14.78 19.89
C LEU A 412 -7.79 -14.26 18.52
N SER A 413 -6.87 -13.87 17.66
CA SER A 413 -7.11 -13.73 16.23
C SER A 413 -6.22 -14.68 15.44
N LEU A 414 -6.74 -15.19 14.33
CA LEU A 414 -6.03 -16.06 13.40
C LEU A 414 -6.14 -15.51 12.00
N VAL A 415 -5.01 -15.43 11.31
CA VAL A 415 -4.94 -15.14 9.89
C VAL A 415 -4.31 -16.35 9.19
N GLY A 416 -4.92 -16.81 8.14
CA GLY A 416 -4.39 -17.85 7.27
C GLY A 416 -4.56 -17.47 5.82
N GLY A 417 -3.63 -17.89 4.96
CA GLY A 417 -3.76 -17.63 3.54
C GLY A 417 -2.76 -18.43 2.70
N SER A 418 -3.03 -18.48 1.41
CA SER A 418 -2.15 -19.11 0.42
C SER A 418 -2.23 -18.36 -0.90
N ASN A 419 -1.08 -18.20 -1.57
CA ASN A 419 -0.98 -17.76 -2.96
C ASN A 419 -0.35 -18.86 -3.79
N LEU A 420 -0.85 -19.04 -4.99
CA LEU A 420 -0.35 -19.97 -5.99
C LEU A 420 -0.14 -19.20 -7.31
N TYR A 421 1.09 -19.16 -7.79
CA TYR A 421 1.47 -18.55 -9.06
C TYR A 421 1.79 -19.66 -10.05
N ILE A 422 1.13 -19.64 -11.19
CA ILE A 422 1.30 -20.63 -12.27
C ILE A 422 1.74 -19.90 -13.52
N ALA A 423 2.94 -20.19 -13.98
CA ALA A 423 3.52 -19.69 -15.22
C ALA A 423 4.05 -20.88 -16.04
N LYS A 424 4.42 -20.63 -17.28
CA LYS A 424 5.03 -21.69 -18.14
C LYS A 424 6.39 -22.10 -17.58
N SER A 425 7.16 -21.18 -17.03
CA SER A 425 8.45 -21.39 -16.38
C SER A 425 8.37 -22.23 -15.11
N GLY A 426 7.21 -22.31 -14.47
CA GLY A 426 7.02 -23.11 -13.26
C GLY A 426 5.86 -22.67 -12.39
N THR A 427 5.74 -23.34 -11.26
CA THR A 427 4.72 -23.05 -10.25
C THR A 427 5.40 -22.70 -8.94
N SER A 428 4.98 -21.57 -8.32
CA SER A 428 5.40 -21.18 -6.99
C SER A 428 4.20 -20.95 -6.09
N ALA A 429 4.38 -21.19 -4.79
CA ALA A 429 3.32 -21.02 -3.80
C ALA A 429 3.87 -20.46 -2.48
N SER A 430 3.02 -19.76 -1.76
CA SER A 430 3.25 -19.41 -0.36
C SER A 430 2.06 -19.77 0.50
N ILE A 431 2.32 -20.13 1.76
CA ILE A 431 1.31 -20.42 2.77
C ILE A 431 1.66 -19.59 4.00
N ARG A 432 0.69 -18.88 4.54
CA ARG A 432 0.83 -18.02 5.71
C ARG A 432 -0.08 -18.47 6.85
N PHE A 433 0.44 -18.37 8.07
CA PHE A 433 -0.32 -18.53 9.31
C PHE A 433 0.16 -17.50 10.34
N ALA A 434 -0.78 -16.70 10.89
CA ALA A 434 -0.43 -15.64 11.82
C ALA A 434 -1.48 -15.57 12.97
N PRO A 435 -1.22 -16.24 14.11
CA PRO A 435 -2.00 -16.10 15.33
C PRO A 435 -1.56 -14.88 16.13
N THR A 436 -2.53 -14.19 16.77
CA THR A 436 -2.28 -13.14 17.77
C THR A 436 -3.10 -13.42 19.02
N ALA A 437 -2.45 -13.58 20.16
CA ALA A 437 -3.08 -13.78 21.45
C ALA A 437 -3.14 -12.46 22.24
N TYR A 438 -4.31 -12.15 22.77
CA TYR A 438 -4.57 -11.00 23.64
C TYR A 438 -4.77 -11.51 25.06
N LEU A 439 -3.79 -11.30 25.91
CA LEU A 439 -3.75 -11.85 27.27
C LEU A 439 -4.20 -10.79 28.30
N PRO A 440 -4.57 -11.19 29.52
CA PRO A 440 -4.86 -10.28 30.61
C PRO A 440 -3.72 -9.29 30.87
N HIS A 441 -4.06 -8.14 31.49
CA HIS A 441 -3.11 -7.08 31.83
C HIS A 441 -2.43 -6.44 30.60
N ALA A 442 -3.14 -6.38 29.45
CA ALA A 442 -2.69 -5.73 28.21
C ALA A 442 -1.38 -6.31 27.63
N TRP A 443 -1.20 -7.61 27.71
CA TRP A 443 -0.19 -8.33 26.94
C TRP A 443 -0.73 -8.72 25.58
N GLN A 444 0.08 -8.59 24.57
CA GLN A 444 -0.18 -9.07 23.21
C GLN A 444 1.01 -9.89 22.74
N ILE A 445 0.73 -11.08 22.23
CA ILE A 445 1.73 -11.96 21.61
C ILE A 445 1.25 -12.26 20.20
N ALA A 446 2.01 -11.84 19.19
CA ALA A 446 1.74 -12.11 17.79
C ALA A 446 2.86 -12.97 17.21
N MET A 447 2.51 -13.99 16.46
CA MET A 447 3.45 -14.79 15.69
C MET A 447 3.00 -14.82 14.24
N GLN A 448 3.94 -14.88 13.32
CA GLN A 448 3.68 -15.08 11.92
C GLN A 448 4.67 -16.09 11.35
N VAL A 449 4.16 -17.02 10.57
CA VAL A 449 4.97 -17.97 9.82
C VAL A 449 4.50 -17.96 8.36
N VAL A 450 5.43 -17.83 7.44
CA VAL A 450 5.19 -17.95 6.00
C VAL A 450 6.13 -18.99 5.42
N TYR A 451 5.57 -19.96 4.73
CA TYR A 451 6.32 -20.95 3.96
C TYR A 451 6.28 -20.57 2.48
N TYR A 452 7.42 -20.62 1.81
CA TYR A 452 7.58 -20.40 0.37
C TYR A 452 8.09 -21.66 -0.31
N THR A 453 7.57 -21.97 -1.48
CA THR A 453 8.14 -23.03 -2.31
C THR A 453 9.48 -22.59 -2.91
N LYS A 454 10.31 -23.55 -3.36
CA LYS A 454 11.65 -23.29 -3.91
C LYS A 454 11.70 -22.29 -5.06
N ASN A 455 10.65 -22.22 -5.88
CA ASN A 455 10.59 -21.32 -7.04
C ASN A 455 10.09 -19.90 -6.68
N PHE A 456 9.99 -19.54 -5.40
CA PHE A 456 9.60 -18.19 -5.00
C PHE A 456 10.83 -17.29 -5.02
N SER A 457 11.01 -16.49 -6.08
CA SER A 457 12.24 -15.76 -6.45
C SER A 457 12.90 -14.94 -5.34
N LYS A 458 12.10 -14.43 -4.40
CA LYS A 458 12.62 -13.62 -3.28
C LYS A 458 13.33 -14.43 -2.19
N ARG A 459 13.06 -15.74 -2.10
CA ARG A 459 13.64 -16.63 -1.10
C ARG A 459 14.68 -17.60 -1.65
N GLU A 460 14.77 -17.74 -2.96
CA GLU A 460 15.84 -18.55 -3.59
C GLU A 460 17.24 -18.02 -3.21
N ALA A 461 17.38 -16.68 -3.14
CA ALA A 461 18.64 -16.05 -2.77
C ALA A 461 19.06 -16.29 -1.31
N THR A 462 18.12 -16.64 -0.42
CA THR A 462 18.37 -16.85 1.01
C THR A 462 18.46 -18.33 1.40
N GLY A 463 18.00 -19.24 0.55
CA GLY A 463 18.00 -20.68 0.83
C GLY A 463 17.03 -21.13 1.94
N VAL A 464 16.36 -20.22 2.62
CA VAL A 464 15.42 -20.52 3.73
C VAL A 464 13.99 -20.40 3.26
N PRO A 465 13.22 -21.50 3.16
CA PRO A 465 11.85 -21.49 2.65
C PRO A 465 10.83 -20.93 3.66
N VAL A 466 11.24 -20.70 4.92
CA VAL A 466 10.33 -20.28 5.99
C VAL A 466 10.76 -18.92 6.51
N TYR A 467 9.80 -17.99 6.59
CA TYR A 467 9.93 -16.71 7.27
C TYR A 467 9.13 -16.73 8.56
N GLY A 468 9.66 -16.19 9.65
CA GLY A 468 8.94 -16.12 10.91
C GLY A 468 9.22 -14.83 11.67
N CYS A 469 8.15 -14.27 12.25
CA CYS A 469 8.22 -13.14 13.17
C CYS A 469 7.55 -13.49 14.49
N LEU A 470 8.07 -12.97 15.59
CA LEU A 470 7.47 -12.99 16.92
C LEU A 470 7.46 -11.57 17.48
N SER A 471 6.32 -11.13 17.95
CA SER A 471 6.15 -9.83 18.60
C SER A 471 5.51 -10.04 19.97
N VAL A 472 6.08 -9.43 20.99
CA VAL A 472 5.55 -9.43 22.36
C VAL A 472 5.47 -7.98 22.81
N ASN A 473 4.27 -7.50 23.10
CA ASN A 473 4.01 -6.13 23.53
C ASN A 473 3.30 -6.12 24.88
N LYS A 474 3.67 -5.14 25.73
CA LYS A 474 3.07 -4.89 27.02
C LYS A 474 2.79 -3.40 27.20
N GLN A 475 1.52 -3.07 27.45
CA GLN A 475 1.13 -1.72 27.82
C GLN A 475 1.12 -1.55 29.33
N PHE A 476 1.74 -0.47 29.81
CA PHE A 476 1.77 -0.07 31.22
C PHE A 476 0.98 1.25 31.38
N GLY A 477 -0.19 1.16 31.99
CA GLY A 477 -1.10 2.29 32.13
C GLY A 477 -1.58 2.79 30.76
N ARG A 478 -1.73 4.12 30.61
CA ARG A 478 -2.22 4.76 29.38
C ARG A 478 -1.10 5.30 28.49
N HIS A 479 0.10 5.43 29.03
CA HIS A 479 1.16 6.23 28.41
C HIS A 479 2.35 5.39 27.91
N TRP A 480 2.66 4.27 28.56
CA TRP A 480 3.86 3.49 28.25
C TRP A 480 3.54 2.21 27.51
N ASN A 481 4.32 1.93 26.47
CA ASN A 481 4.31 0.63 25.79
C ASN A 481 5.76 0.13 25.65
N VAL A 482 5.98 -1.14 26.03
CA VAL A 482 7.25 -1.84 25.86
C VAL A 482 7.02 -3.04 24.98
N GLY A 483 7.86 -3.22 23.98
CA GLY A 483 7.73 -4.31 23.02
C GLY A 483 9.07 -4.97 22.71
N ILE A 484 9.00 -6.21 22.26
CA ILE A 484 10.10 -6.95 21.65
C ILE A 484 9.58 -7.52 20.35
N ASP A 485 10.25 -7.19 19.24
CA ASP A 485 9.94 -7.70 17.92
C ASP A 485 11.14 -8.49 17.39
N TRP A 486 10.93 -9.76 17.08
CA TRP A 486 11.94 -10.62 16.46
C TRP A 486 11.52 -10.95 15.03
N HIS A 487 12.24 -10.38 14.07
CA HIS A 487 12.01 -10.57 12.65
C HIS A 487 12.94 -11.64 12.09
N ASP A 488 12.41 -12.39 11.13
CA ASP A 488 13.11 -13.46 10.42
C ASP A 488 13.80 -14.47 11.36
N MET A 489 13.07 -14.85 12.42
CA MET A 489 13.59 -15.66 13.52
C MET A 489 14.18 -17.02 13.07
N PHE A 490 13.73 -17.57 11.94
CA PHE A 490 14.24 -18.84 11.43
C PHE A 490 15.62 -18.70 10.79
N ASP A 491 16.00 -17.51 10.31
CA ASP A 491 17.34 -17.24 9.79
C ASP A 491 18.41 -17.27 10.91
N ALA A 492 18.01 -17.11 12.18
CA ALA A 492 18.90 -17.25 13.33
C ALA A 492 19.50 -18.66 13.47
N PHE A 493 18.80 -19.66 12.93
CA PHE A 493 19.22 -21.07 12.97
C PHE A 493 19.96 -21.50 11.70
N CYS A 494 20.18 -20.59 10.73
CA CYS A 494 20.96 -20.88 9.54
C CYS A 494 22.45 -20.86 9.85
N SER A 495 23.17 -21.88 9.38
CA SER A 495 24.63 -21.99 9.54
C SER A 495 25.41 -21.02 8.64
N ASP A 496 24.80 -20.47 7.60
CA ASP A 496 25.42 -19.55 6.66
C ASP A 496 25.27 -18.11 7.13
N ALA A 497 26.35 -17.54 7.66
CA ALA A 497 26.39 -16.16 8.17
C ALA A 497 26.12 -15.08 7.10
N THR A 498 26.24 -15.41 5.81
CA THR A 498 25.99 -14.47 4.71
C THR A 498 24.50 -14.23 4.47
N VAL A 499 23.66 -15.19 4.88
CA VAL A 499 22.22 -15.23 4.67
C VAL A 499 21.43 -14.82 5.91
N ASN A 500 22.09 -14.75 7.07
CA ASN A 500 21.44 -14.49 8.35
C ASN A 500 20.89 -13.05 8.43
N ARG A 501 19.56 -12.90 8.39
CA ARG A 501 18.82 -11.62 8.41
C ARG A 501 17.99 -11.41 9.67
N HIS A 502 18.10 -12.27 10.66
CA HIS A 502 17.32 -12.10 11.89
C HIS A 502 17.68 -10.79 12.60
N ALA A 503 16.68 -10.12 13.13
CA ALA A 503 16.83 -8.92 13.92
C ALA A 503 15.85 -8.94 15.08
N ALA A 504 16.34 -8.72 16.29
CA ALA A 504 15.51 -8.53 17.48
C ALA A 504 15.61 -7.06 17.90
N ASN A 505 14.47 -6.42 18.08
CA ASN A 505 14.37 -5.03 18.49
C ASN A 505 13.62 -4.93 19.81
N VAL A 506 14.13 -4.10 20.72
CA VAL A 506 13.42 -3.68 21.93
C VAL A 506 12.92 -2.25 21.70
N LYS A 507 11.67 -2.03 22.03
CA LYS A 507 10.93 -0.80 21.79
C LYS A 507 10.42 -0.23 23.10
N LEU A 508 10.61 1.08 23.28
CA LEU A 508 10.01 1.86 24.35
C LEU A 508 9.28 3.04 23.75
N GLN A 509 8.02 3.21 24.07
CA GLN A 509 7.18 4.30 23.60
C GLN A 509 6.46 5.00 24.74
N TYR A 510 6.47 6.32 24.71
CA TYR A 510 5.67 7.18 25.60
C TYR A 510 4.64 7.94 24.77
N ARG A 511 3.39 7.99 25.24
CA ARG A 511 2.28 8.74 24.65
C ARG A 511 1.85 9.90 25.54
N PHE A 512 1.55 11.03 24.96
CA PHE A 512 1.04 12.23 25.61
C PHE A 512 -0.30 12.67 25.05
#